data_82af44bae111d445d9c255b8ac681e32
#
_entry.id   82af44bae111d445d9c255b8ac681e32
#
_cell.length_a   1.000
_cell.length_b   1.000
_cell.length_c   1.000
_cell.angle_alpha   90.00
_cell.angle_beta   90.00
_cell.angle_gamma   90.00
#
_symmetry.space_group_name_H-M   'P 1'
#
loop_
_entity.id
_entity.type
_entity.pdbx_description
1 polymer ?
#
loop_
_entity_poly.entity_id
_entity_poly.type
_entity_poly.pdbx_seq_one_letter_code
_entity_poly.pdbx_strand_id
1 'polypeptide(L)'
;YGFHISEEMHTKHFLTDKNPYRNYQWSKETKQEIIKVFTLTIAKMDLKIVNVIIDKKKFKDNNYHVLENALKYNIQRIENDSDGQWNYLVITDEGRIAPMRKTARAIRAFNPIQSKYLHGFVNHPISNMIEDIMEKNSSESYFIQICDFVSFFVHLYFKIEFRKEELPKRVGTVIDELFVKRVMVTLKEAGKLNLKANETNMYGLVIYPK
;
A
#
# COMPACT_ATOMS: atom_id res chain seq x y z
N TYR A 1 11.69 -19.45 13.53
CA TYR A 1 12.16 -18.17 14.04
C TYR A 1 11.61 -17.83 15.43
N GLY A 2 10.73 -18.67 16.01
CA GLY A 2 10.11 -18.42 17.32
C GLY A 2 9.06 -17.31 17.32
N PHE A 3 8.64 -16.82 16.14
CA PHE A 3 7.58 -15.80 16.01
C PHE A 3 6.24 -16.42 16.43
N HIS A 4 5.58 -15.82 17.41
CA HIS A 4 4.31 -16.35 17.89
C HIS A 4 3.21 -16.04 16.88
N ILE A 5 2.35 -17.03 16.57
CA ILE A 5 1.31 -16.90 15.55
C ILE A 5 0.28 -15.80 15.85
N SER A 6 0.12 -15.43 17.12
CA SER A 6 -0.78 -14.34 17.54
C SER A 6 -0.13 -12.96 17.47
N GLU A 7 1.15 -12.85 17.14
CA GLU A 7 1.80 -11.56 17.01
C GLU A 7 1.62 -10.97 15.62
N GLU A 8 1.19 -9.73 15.59
CA GLU A 8 1.02 -8.96 14.38
C GLU A 8 2.36 -8.68 13.69
N MET A 9 2.47 -8.85 12.38
CA MET A 9 3.62 -8.38 11.61
C MET A 9 3.51 -6.88 11.31
N HIS A 10 3.95 -6.04 12.23
CA HIS A 10 4.05 -4.60 12.03
C HIS A 10 5.45 -4.23 11.53
N THR A 11 5.61 -4.08 10.23
CA THR A 11 6.90 -4.00 9.51
C THR A 11 7.85 -2.94 10.06
N LYS A 12 7.36 -1.73 10.32
CA LYS A 12 8.19 -0.65 10.87
C LYS A 12 8.70 -0.98 12.27
N HIS A 13 7.86 -1.54 13.13
CA HIS A 13 8.25 -1.91 14.50
C HIS A 13 9.23 -3.06 14.49
N PHE A 14 9.02 -4.05 13.63
CA PHE A 14 9.92 -5.17 13.41
C PHE A 14 11.33 -4.71 13.00
N LEU A 15 11.43 -3.83 12.00
CA LEU A 15 12.71 -3.33 11.51
C LEU A 15 13.40 -2.34 12.46
N THR A 16 12.69 -1.75 13.40
CA THR A 16 13.24 -0.77 14.34
C THR A 16 13.37 -1.27 15.77
N ASP A 17 13.24 -2.59 15.99
CA ASP A 17 13.31 -3.23 17.32
C ASP A 17 12.40 -2.59 18.37
N LYS A 18 11.16 -2.29 17.99
CA LYS A 18 10.14 -1.93 18.96
C LYS A 18 9.47 -3.20 19.52
N ASN A 19 8.88 -3.09 20.72
CA ASN A 19 8.12 -4.19 21.28
C ASN A 19 6.95 -4.61 20.33
N PRO A 20 6.65 -5.91 20.24
CA PRO A 20 7.25 -7.03 20.97
C PRO A 20 8.60 -7.52 20.41
N TYR A 21 9.02 -7.11 19.24
CA TYR A 21 10.14 -7.68 18.47
C TYR A 21 11.50 -7.54 19.16
N ARG A 22 11.68 -6.53 20.01
CA ARG A 22 12.91 -6.38 20.82
C ARG A 22 13.18 -7.59 21.69
N ASN A 23 12.16 -8.27 22.17
CA ASN A 23 12.29 -9.40 23.07
C ASN A 23 12.91 -10.63 22.41
N TYR A 24 12.82 -10.73 21.07
CA TYR A 24 13.38 -11.86 20.33
C TYR A 24 14.88 -11.76 20.10
N GLN A 25 15.47 -10.58 20.22
CA GLN A 25 16.91 -10.33 20.02
C GLN A 25 17.45 -10.94 18.70
N TRP A 26 16.65 -10.94 17.64
CA TRP A 26 17.04 -11.49 16.36
C TRP A 26 18.24 -10.74 15.75
N SER A 27 19.16 -11.51 15.16
CA SER A 27 20.23 -10.93 14.36
C SER A 27 19.70 -10.21 13.13
N LYS A 28 20.53 -9.39 12.51
CA LYS A 28 20.25 -8.73 11.24
C LYS A 28 19.86 -9.75 10.16
N GLU A 29 20.62 -10.83 10.06
CA GLU A 29 20.44 -11.91 9.07
C GLU A 29 19.10 -12.62 9.28
N THR A 30 18.75 -12.93 10.53
CA THR A 30 17.45 -13.52 10.87
C THR A 30 16.29 -12.61 10.45
N LYS A 31 16.36 -11.31 10.73
CA LYS A 31 15.34 -10.36 10.31
C LYS A 31 15.22 -10.26 8.79
N GLN A 32 16.36 -10.23 8.09
CA GLN A 32 16.36 -10.23 6.63
C GLN A 32 15.71 -11.50 6.06
N GLU A 33 15.99 -12.65 6.67
CA GLU A 33 15.40 -13.91 6.24
C GLU A 33 13.90 -13.96 6.47
N ILE A 34 13.40 -13.48 7.62
CA ILE A 34 11.96 -13.34 7.89
C ILE A 34 11.28 -12.47 6.82
N ILE A 35 11.88 -11.32 6.45
CA ILE A 35 11.34 -10.45 5.40
C ILE A 35 11.32 -11.16 4.05
N LYS A 36 12.38 -11.90 3.69
CA LYS A 36 12.41 -12.67 2.45
C LYS A 36 11.33 -13.72 2.41
N VAL A 37 11.16 -14.51 3.48
CA VAL A 37 10.12 -15.54 3.57
C VAL A 37 8.74 -14.90 3.45
N PHE A 38 8.49 -13.78 4.13
CA PHE A 38 7.21 -13.06 4.03
C PHE A 38 6.95 -12.55 2.61
N THR A 39 7.97 -11.96 1.96
CA THR A 39 7.89 -11.52 0.56
C THR A 39 7.56 -12.68 -0.38
N LEU A 40 8.24 -13.82 -0.23
CA LEU A 40 8.01 -15.02 -1.04
C LEU A 40 6.61 -15.63 -0.78
N THR A 41 6.12 -15.54 0.45
CA THR A 41 4.75 -15.96 0.78
C THR A 41 3.74 -15.11 0.02
N ILE A 42 3.87 -13.77 0.05
CA ILE A 42 3.03 -12.86 -0.73
C ILE A 42 3.13 -13.17 -2.24
N ALA A 43 4.33 -13.44 -2.73
CA ALA A 43 4.58 -13.78 -4.12
C ALA A 43 3.84 -15.06 -4.59
N LYS A 44 3.53 -15.98 -3.69
CA LYS A 44 2.79 -17.21 -3.98
C LYS A 44 1.28 -17.07 -3.85
N MET A 45 0.78 -16.04 -3.16
CA MET A 45 -0.66 -15.83 -2.96
C MET A 45 -1.33 -15.38 -4.26
N ASP A 46 -2.59 -15.75 -4.45
CA ASP A 46 -3.42 -15.19 -5.52
C ASP A 46 -3.98 -13.83 -5.07
N LEU A 47 -3.23 -12.78 -5.36
CA LEU A 47 -3.60 -11.40 -5.04
C LEU A 47 -2.96 -10.42 -6.03
N LYS A 48 -3.54 -9.24 -6.13
CA LYS A 48 -3.02 -8.11 -6.90
C LYS A 48 -2.84 -6.90 -5.99
N ILE A 49 -1.73 -6.19 -6.16
CA ILE A 49 -1.33 -5.05 -5.33
C ILE A 49 -1.41 -3.77 -6.16
N VAL A 50 -2.18 -2.80 -5.67
CA VAL A 50 -2.21 -1.42 -6.18
C VAL A 50 -1.62 -0.50 -5.14
N ASN A 51 -0.63 0.31 -5.54
CA ASN A 51 0.03 1.24 -4.62
C ASN A 51 -0.23 2.69 -5.03
N VAL A 52 -0.77 3.48 -4.10
CA VAL A 52 -0.96 4.92 -4.24
C VAL A 52 -0.08 5.66 -3.24
N ILE A 53 0.71 6.59 -3.73
CA ILE A 53 1.62 7.41 -2.95
C ILE A 53 1.19 8.87 -3.04
N ILE A 54 0.96 9.50 -1.89
CA ILE A 54 0.73 10.93 -1.80
C ILE A 54 2.00 11.61 -1.31
N ASP A 55 2.68 12.34 -2.21
CA ASP A 55 3.89 13.08 -1.87
C ASP A 55 3.57 14.42 -1.21
N LYS A 56 3.46 14.41 0.11
CA LYS A 56 3.11 15.59 0.90
C LYS A 56 4.07 16.77 0.72
N LYS A 57 5.34 16.52 0.37
CA LYS A 57 6.34 17.60 0.17
C LYS A 57 6.06 18.46 -1.07
N LYS A 58 5.29 17.93 -2.02
CA LYS A 58 4.89 18.65 -3.23
C LYS A 58 3.66 19.55 -3.06
N PHE A 59 2.96 19.45 -1.92
CA PHE A 59 1.81 20.31 -1.64
C PHE A 59 2.24 21.59 -0.93
N LYS A 60 1.73 22.71 -1.43
CA LYS A 60 1.89 24.03 -0.77
C LYS A 60 0.81 24.27 0.29
N ASP A 61 -0.33 23.59 0.15
CA ASP A 61 -1.48 23.74 1.04
C ASP A 61 -1.49 22.63 2.09
N ASN A 62 -1.53 23.02 3.37
CA ASN A 62 -1.66 22.11 4.50
C ASN A 62 -3.07 21.50 4.64
N ASN A 63 -4.07 22.01 3.91
CA ASN A 63 -5.45 21.53 3.94
C ASN A 63 -5.72 20.36 2.97
N TYR A 64 -4.70 19.81 2.33
CA TYR A 64 -4.88 18.68 1.43
C TYR A 64 -5.31 17.41 2.20
N HIS A 65 -6.50 16.91 1.86
CA HIS A 65 -7.09 15.72 2.47
C HIS A 65 -6.41 14.43 1.96
N VAL A 66 -5.28 14.07 2.57
CA VAL A 66 -4.41 12.99 2.12
C VAL A 66 -5.14 11.63 2.11
N LEU A 67 -5.84 11.30 3.20
CA LEU A 67 -6.49 10.00 3.37
C LEU A 67 -7.61 9.81 2.35
N GLU A 68 -8.46 10.82 2.20
CA GLU A 68 -9.59 10.81 1.28
C GLU A 68 -9.13 10.67 -0.17
N ASN A 69 -8.10 11.41 -0.55
CA ASN A 69 -7.55 11.33 -1.91
C ASN A 69 -6.82 10.02 -2.17
N ALA A 70 -6.05 9.50 -1.21
CA ALA A 70 -5.40 8.20 -1.33
C ALA A 70 -6.44 7.08 -1.52
N LEU A 71 -7.51 7.09 -0.72
CA LEU A 71 -8.62 6.14 -0.85
C LEU A 71 -9.31 6.26 -2.21
N LYS A 72 -9.65 7.49 -2.63
CA LYS A 72 -10.26 7.75 -3.93
C LYS A 72 -9.42 7.19 -5.07
N TYR A 73 -8.11 7.46 -5.09
CA TYR A 73 -7.23 6.96 -6.15
C TYR A 73 -7.09 5.43 -6.12
N ASN A 74 -7.05 4.81 -4.94
CA ASN A 74 -7.05 3.35 -4.83
C ASN A 74 -8.32 2.75 -5.42
N ILE A 75 -9.50 3.23 -5.01
CA ILE A 75 -10.78 2.74 -5.51
C ILE A 75 -10.88 2.94 -7.03
N GLN A 76 -10.49 4.11 -7.56
CA GLN A 76 -10.46 4.34 -9.01
C GLN A 76 -9.58 3.32 -9.76
N ARG A 77 -8.45 2.89 -9.17
CA ARG A 77 -7.59 1.88 -9.79
C ARG A 77 -8.20 0.47 -9.72
N ILE A 78 -8.91 0.15 -8.64
CA ILE A 78 -9.65 -1.11 -8.52
C ILE A 78 -10.78 -1.16 -9.54
N GLU A 79 -11.58 -0.11 -9.66
CA GLU A 79 -12.66 -0.01 -10.67
C GLU A 79 -12.11 -0.15 -12.09
N ASN A 80 -11.02 0.56 -12.43
CA ASN A 80 -10.40 0.46 -13.75
C ASN A 80 -9.81 -0.93 -14.03
N ASP A 81 -9.39 -1.66 -13.02
CA ASP A 81 -8.85 -3.01 -13.16
C ASP A 81 -9.97 -4.06 -13.30
N SER A 82 -11.09 -3.84 -12.61
CA SER A 82 -12.27 -4.71 -12.68
C SER A 82 -13.03 -4.58 -13.99
N ASP A 83 -12.95 -3.44 -14.65
CA ASP A 83 -13.75 -3.10 -15.86
C ASP A 83 -15.25 -3.41 -15.70
N GLY A 84 -15.77 -3.24 -14.48
CA GLY A 84 -17.16 -3.55 -14.13
C GLY A 84 -17.51 -5.04 -14.02
N GLN A 85 -16.52 -5.94 -14.10
CA GLN A 85 -16.77 -7.38 -14.19
C GLN A 85 -17.05 -8.05 -12.84
N TRP A 86 -16.65 -7.45 -11.74
CA TRP A 86 -16.80 -8.05 -10.41
C TRP A 86 -17.07 -7.01 -9.33
N ASN A 87 -17.87 -7.42 -8.37
CA ASN A 87 -18.17 -6.64 -7.18
C ASN A 87 -17.10 -6.85 -6.11
N TYR A 88 -16.92 -5.87 -5.23
CA TYR A 88 -15.91 -5.94 -4.18
C TYR A 88 -16.34 -5.29 -2.87
N LEU A 89 -15.64 -5.67 -1.80
CA LEU A 89 -15.72 -5.08 -0.48
C LEU A 89 -14.39 -4.37 -0.17
N VAL A 90 -14.45 -3.28 0.59
CA VAL A 90 -13.26 -2.58 1.07
C VAL A 90 -13.13 -2.79 2.56
N ILE A 91 -12.02 -3.39 2.97
CA ILE A 91 -11.68 -3.62 4.37
C ILE A 91 -10.42 -2.79 4.67
N THR A 92 -10.45 -2.03 5.74
CA THR A 92 -9.35 -1.16 6.17
C THR A 92 -8.89 -1.53 7.57
N ASP A 93 -7.70 -1.09 7.93
CA ASP A 93 -7.26 -1.10 9.31
C ASP A 93 -8.09 -0.15 10.17
N GLU A 94 -8.20 -0.46 11.46
CA GLU A 94 -8.99 0.31 12.43
C GLU A 94 -8.49 1.76 12.58
N GLY A 95 -9.37 2.64 13.03
CA GLY A 95 -9.05 3.96 13.57
C GLY A 95 -9.38 5.15 12.68
N ARG A 96 -9.80 4.96 11.42
CA ARG A 96 -10.15 6.07 10.52
C ARG A 96 -11.38 5.82 9.64
N ILE A 97 -12.30 5.00 10.10
CA ILE A 97 -13.44 4.55 9.32
C ILE A 97 -14.40 5.67 8.89
N ALA A 98 -14.68 6.63 9.77
CA ALA A 98 -15.67 7.68 9.49
C ALA A 98 -15.30 8.55 8.26
N PRO A 99 -14.08 9.13 8.14
CA PRO A 99 -13.69 9.88 6.94
C PRO A 99 -13.61 8.97 5.71
N MET A 100 -13.21 7.71 5.84
CA MET A 100 -13.17 6.77 4.72
C MET A 100 -14.57 6.44 4.19
N ARG A 101 -15.55 6.16 5.06
CA ARG A 101 -16.96 5.95 4.67
C ARG A 101 -17.55 7.19 4.01
N LYS A 102 -17.29 8.38 4.56
CA LYS A 102 -17.72 9.64 3.95
C LYS A 102 -17.19 9.77 2.52
N THR A 103 -15.89 9.51 2.33
CA THR A 103 -15.26 9.55 0.99
C THR A 103 -15.85 8.50 0.05
N ALA A 104 -16.01 7.27 0.50
CA ALA A 104 -16.59 6.19 -0.30
C ALA A 104 -18.01 6.52 -0.78
N ARG A 105 -18.85 7.04 0.11
CA ARG A 105 -20.22 7.48 -0.26
C ARG A 105 -20.20 8.64 -1.27
N ALA A 106 -19.28 9.59 -1.11
CA ALA A 106 -19.14 10.71 -2.03
C ALA A 106 -18.76 10.24 -3.45
N ILE A 107 -17.78 9.34 -3.57
CA ILE A 107 -17.31 8.85 -4.88
C ILE A 107 -18.27 7.88 -5.54
N ARG A 108 -19.17 7.23 -4.81
CA ARG A 108 -20.27 6.45 -5.37
C ARG A 108 -21.22 7.32 -6.22
N ALA A 109 -21.47 8.56 -5.79
CA ALA A 109 -22.34 9.47 -6.50
C ALA A 109 -21.60 10.31 -7.55
N PHE A 110 -20.41 10.80 -7.16
CA PHE A 110 -19.63 11.73 -7.99
C PHE A 110 -18.14 11.37 -7.96
N ASN A 111 -17.69 10.73 -9.03
CA ASN A 111 -16.30 10.31 -9.22
C ASN A 111 -15.79 10.84 -10.56
N PRO A 112 -15.36 12.11 -10.65
CA PRO A 112 -14.85 12.67 -11.89
C PRO A 112 -13.48 12.08 -12.21
N ILE A 113 -13.37 11.48 -13.39
CA ILE A 113 -12.13 10.98 -13.97
C ILE A 113 -11.81 11.73 -15.25
N GLN A 114 -10.54 11.93 -15.54
CA GLN A 114 -10.13 12.57 -16.79
C GLN A 114 -10.45 11.64 -17.97
N SER A 115 -11.21 12.13 -18.92
CA SER A 115 -11.53 11.37 -20.13
C SER A 115 -10.28 11.18 -20.99
N LYS A 116 -10.12 10.00 -21.57
CA LYS A 116 -9.10 9.74 -22.60
C LYS A 116 -9.50 10.26 -23.98
N TYR A 117 -10.80 10.48 -24.21
CA TYR A 117 -11.37 10.80 -25.53
C TYR A 117 -11.95 12.22 -25.60
N LEU A 118 -12.35 12.79 -24.49
CA LEU A 118 -12.95 14.12 -24.39
C LEU A 118 -12.04 15.04 -23.58
N HIS A 119 -11.95 16.31 -24.01
CA HIS A 119 -11.31 17.34 -23.20
C HIS A 119 -12.19 17.60 -21.95
N GLY A 120 -11.70 17.18 -20.75
CA GLY A 120 -12.41 17.39 -19.49
C GLY A 120 -12.56 16.14 -18.65
N PHE A 121 -13.46 16.24 -17.67
CA PHE A 121 -13.78 15.16 -16.73
C PHE A 121 -15.14 14.56 -17.06
N VAL A 122 -15.22 13.24 -16.95
CA VAL A 122 -16.47 12.47 -17.02
C VAL A 122 -16.76 11.93 -15.63
N ASN A 123 -18.01 12.05 -15.19
CA ASN A 123 -18.43 11.40 -13.96
C ASN A 123 -18.57 9.90 -14.20
N HIS A 124 -17.82 9.11 -13.44
CA HIS A 124 -17.89 7.64 -13.46
C HIS A 124 -18.20 7.13 -12.04
N PRO A 125 -19.49 7.12 -11.65
CA PRO A 125 -19.89 6.67 -10.32
C PRO A 125 -19.40 5.25 -10.05
N ILE A 126 -19.09 4.96 -8.79
CA ILE A 126 -18.64 3.64 -8.36
C ILE A 126 -19.86 2.80 -8.02
N SER A 127 -20.09 1.73 -8.79
CA SER A 127 -21.25 0.85 -8.63
C SER A 127 -20.90 -0.54 -8.09
N ASN A 128 -19.64 -0.96 -8.23
CA ASN A 128 -19.25 -2.34 -7.92
C ASN A 128 -18.85 -2.55 -6.45
N MET A 129 -18.73 -1.49 -5.68
CA MET A 129 -18.51 -1.59 -4.23
C MET A 129 -19.83 -1.92 -3.53
N ILE A 130 -19.99 -3.16 -3.03
CA ILE A 130 -21.25 -3.71 -2.51
C ILE A 130 -21.70 -2.99 -1.23
N GLU A 131 -20.78 -2.82 -0.28
CA GLU A 131 -21.05 -2.31 1.07
C GLU A 131 -20.24 -1.05 1.37
N ASP A 132 -20.57 -0.37 2.45
CA ASP A 132 -19.70 0.65 3.04
C ASP A 132 -18.38 0.00 3.51
N ILE A 133 -17.33 0.82 3.62
CA ILE A 133 -16.03 0.36 4.11
C ILE A 133 -16.18 -0.25 5.51
N MET A 134 -15.62 -1.42 5.69
CA MET A 134 -15.51 -2.14 6.96
C MET A 134 -14.11 -1.97 7.52
N GLU A 135 -13.99 -1.93 8.85
CA GLU A 135 -12.68 -1.98 9.50
C GLU A 135 -12.47 -3.32 10.19
N LYS A 136 -11.22 -3.71 10.27
CA LYS A 136 -10.79 -4.92 10.95
C LYS A 136 -9.47 -4.66 11.65
N ASN A 137 -9.32 -5.23 12.84
CA ASN A 137 -8.08 -5.15 13.59
C ASN A 137 -6.94 -5.85 12.82
N SER A 138 -5.81 -5.17 12.67
CA SER A 138 -4.64 -5.69 11.95
C SER A 138 -4.05 -6.96 12.58
N SER A 139 -4.14 -7.11 13.91
CA SER A 139 -3.71 -8.33 14.60
C SER A 139 -4.50 -9.58 14.20
N GLU A 140 -5.74 -9.40 13.73
CA GLU A 140 -6.64 -10.47 13.28
C GLU A 140 -6.68 -10.65 11.76
N SER A 141 -5.89 -9.86 11.01
CA SER A 141 -5.97 -9.86 9.55
C SER A 141 -4.61 -9.90 8.87
N TYR A 142 -4.23 -11.05 8.39
CA TYR A 142 -3.01 -11.20 7.59
C TYR A 142 -2.99 -10.31 6.33
N PHE A 143 -4.15 -10.06 5.71
CA PHE A 143 -4.21 -9.17 4.55
C PHE A 143 -3.91 -7.72 4.91
N ILE A 144 -4.36 -7.23 6.07
CA ILE A 144 -3.99 -5.88 6.54
C ILE A 144 -2.49 -5.83 6.85
N GLN A 145 -1.92 -6.87 7.47
CA GLN A 145 -0.48 -6.97 7.72
C GLN A 145 0.33 -7.00 6.41
N ILE A 146 -0.17 -7.68 5.36
CA ILE A 146 0.42 -7.64 4.02
C ILE A 146 0.38 -6.22 3.45
N CYS A 147 -0.73 -5.51 3.61
CA CYS A 147 -0.84 -4.12 3.17
C CYS A 147 0.15 -3.21 3.91
N ASP A 148 0.32 -3.36 5.23
CA ASP A 148 1.34 -2.63 6.01
C ASP A 148 2.75 -2.94 5.49
N PHE A 149 3.07 -4.23 5.31
CA PHE A 149 4.36 -4.66 4.79
C PHE A 149 4.67 -4.05 3.42
N VAL A 150 3.77 -4.21 2.47
CA VAL A 150 3.98 -3.72 1.10
C VAL A 150 4.06 -2.20 1.08
N SER A 151 3.15 -1.49 1.76
CA SER A 151 3.16 -0.02 1.79
C SER A 151 4.42 0.52 2.45
N PHE A 152 4.97 -0.17 3.45
CA PHE A 152 6.24 0.23 4.07
C PHE A 152 7.42 0.10 3.08
N PHE A 153 7.54 -1.03 2.36
CA PHE A 153 8.60 -1.20 1.36
C PHE A 153 8.43 -0.26 0.16
N VAL A 154 7.21 -0.03 -0.29
CA VAL A 154 6.90 0.97 -1.33
C VAL A 154 7.29 2.38 -0.86
N HIS A 155 7.02 2.73 0.39
CA HIS A 155 7.45 4.01 0.96
C HIS A 155 8.97 4.16 0.99
N LEU A 156 9.71 3.12 1.41
CA LEU A 156 11.18 3.14 1.40
C LEU A 156 11.71 3.27 -0.04
N TYR A 157 11.17 2.48 -0.96
CA TYR A 157 11.53 2.55 -2.37
C TYR A 157 11.29 3.94 -2.97
N PHE A 158 10.13 4.54 -2.66
CA PHE A 158 9.81 5.91 -3.10
C PHE A 158 10.81 6.94 -2.56
N LYS A 159 11.19 6.84 -1.30
CA LYS A 159 12.21 7.72 -0.70
C LYS A 159 13.55 7.60 -1.41
N ILE A 160 14.01 6.39 -1.65
CA ILE A 160 15.30 6.11 -2.32
C ILE A 160 15.27 6.60 -3.77
N GLU A 161 14.29 6.16 -4.56
CA GLU A 161 14.33 6.34 -6.01
C GLU A 161 13.82 7.70 -6.48
N PHE A 162 12.78 8.22 -5.84
CA PHE A 162 12.12 9.46 -6.28
C PHE A 162 12.56 10.69 -5.50
N ARG A 163 12.84 10.54 -4.20
CA ARG A 163 13.29 11.64 -3.35
C ARG A 163 14.80 11.70 -3.15
N LYS A 164 15.53 10.65 -3.53
CA LYS A 164 16.98 10.51 -3.32
C LYS A 164 17.37 10.69 -1.85
N GLU A 165 16.50 10.19 -0.96
CA GLU A 165 16.70 10.22 0.49
C GLU A 165 17.30 8.89 0.96
N GLU A 166 18.18 8.95 1.95
CA GLU A 166 18.73 7.77 2.62
C GLU A 166 17.65 7.03 3.42
N LEU A 167 17.90 5.75 3.67
CA LEU A 167 17.07 4.97 4.59
C LEU A 167 17.10 5.56 6.00
N PRO A 168 15.98 5.48 6.75
CA PRO A 168 15.98 5.86 8.16
C PRO A 168 17.06 5.09 8.93
N LYS A 169 17.88 5.77 9.74
CA LYS A 169 19.04 5.18 10.43
C LYS A 169 18.76 3.80 11.04
N ARG A 170 17.66 3.66 11.80
CA ARG A 170 17.30 2.37 12.46
C ARG A 170 16.93 1.27 11.47
N VAL A 171 16.33 1.61 10.33
CA VAL A 171 16.02 0.65 9.26
C VAL A 171 17.29 0.24 8.54
N GLY A 172 18.19 1.19 8.27
CA GLY A 172 19.49 0.97 7.64
C GLY A 172 20.44 0.06 8.43
N THR A 173 20.20 -0.14 9.74
CA THR A 173 20.96 -1.15 10.50
C THR A 173 20.58 -2.59 10.14
N VAL A 174 19.37 -2.80 9.61
CA VAL A 174 18.84 -4.14 9.28
C VAL A 174 18.90 -4.42 7.78
N ILE A 175 18.46 -3.46 6.94
CA ILE A 175 18.37 -3.61 5.49
C ILE A 175 19.02 -2.43 4.78
N ASP A 176 19.55 -2.66 3.59
CA ASP A 176 20.09 -1.66 2.69
C ASP A 176 19.13 -1.34 1.52
N GLU A 177 19.51 -0.40 0.67
CA GLU A 177 18.72 0.01 -0.50
C GLU A 177 18.54 -1.14 -1.50
N LEU A 178 19.56 -1.97 -1.68
CA LEU A 178 19.51 -3.12 -2.57
C LEU A 178 18.47 -4.14 -2.07
N PHE A 179 18.39 -4.32 -0.74
CA PHE A 179 17.39 -5.20 -0.15
C PHE A 179 15.96 -4.70 -0.42
N VAL A 180 15.71 -3.39 -0.26
CA VAL A 180 14.41 -2.77 -0.59
C VAL A 180 14.06 -3.01 -2.06
N LYS A 181 15.00 -2.78 -2.97
CA LYS A 181 14.81 -3.04 -4.42
C LYS A 181 14.50 -4.50 -4.71
N ARG A 182 15.17 -5.44 -4.05
CA ARG A 182 14.91 -6.89 -4.21
C ARG A 182 13.47 -7.26 -3.82
N VAL A 183 12.94 -6.73 -2.71
CA VAL A 183 11.54 -6.96 -2.33
C VAL A 183 10.59 -6.49 -3.45
N MET A 184 10.80 -5.28 -3.98
CA MET A 184 9.98 -4.74 -5.06
C MET A 184 10.08 -5.55 -6.35
N VAL A 185 11.29 -5.99 -6.72
CA VAL A 185 11.53 -6.85 -7.88
C VAL A 185 10.83 -8.20 -7.72
N THR A 186 10.96 -8.84 -6.55
CA THR A 186 10.33 -10.14 -6.28
C THR A 186 8.80 -10.06 -6.45
N LEU A 187 8.15 -9.03 -5.92
CA LEU A 187 6.70 -8.83 -6.06
C LEU A 187 6.31 -8.55 -7.52
N LYS A 188 7.12 -7.81 -8.25
CA LYS A 188 6.90 -7.52 -9.68
C LYS A 188 7.01 -8.79 -10.53
N GLU A 189 8.10 -9.55 -10.38
CA GLU A 189 8.36 -10.77 -11.14
C GLU A 189 7.34 -11.87 -10.87
N ALA A 190 6.81 -11.92 -9.64
CA ALA A 190 5.69 -12.78 -9.28
C ALA A 190 4.33 -12.29 -9.84
N GLY A 191 4.29 -11.18 -10.59
CA GLY A 191 3.06 -10.64 -11.19
C GLY A 191 2.08 -10.04 -10.17
N LYS A 192 2.54 -9.70 -8.96
CA LYS A 192 1.65 -9.21 -7.89
C LYS A 192 1.31 -7.73 -8.03
N LEU A 193 2.20 -6.93 -8.64
CA LEU A 193 1.99 -5.50 -8.80
C LEU A 193 1.10 -5.20 -10.01
N ASN A 194 0.10 -4.34 -9.83
CA ASN A 194 -0.72 -3.85 -10.95
C ASN A 194 0.06 -2.81 -11.77
N LEU A 195 0.83 -3.27 -12.75
CA LEU A 195 1.65 -2.40 -13.60
C LEU A 195 0.80 -1.47 -14.47
N LYS A 196 -0.44 -1.83 -14.79
CA LYS A 196 -1.39 -1.00 -15.56
C LYS A 196 -1.89 0.20 -14.75
N ALA A 197 -1.77 0.20 -13.44
CA ALA A 197 -2.20 1.31 -12.59
C ALA A 197 -1.45 2.61 -12.91
N ASN A 198 -0.18 2.50 -13.29
CA ASN A 198 0.62 3.61 -13.83
C ASN A 198 1.78 3.07 -14.68
N GLU A 199 1.71 3.26 -15.98
CA GLU A 199 2.72 2.77 -16.94
C GLU A 199 4.00 3.63 -16.95
N THR A 200 4.03 4.78 -16.26
CA THR A 200 5.19 5.67 -16.26
C THR A 200 6.34 5.17 -15.39
N ASN A 201 6.13 4.13 -14.59
CA ASN A 201 7.18 3.49 -13.81
C ASN A 201 7.03 1.97 -13.77
N MET A 202 8.15 1.29 -13.56
CA MET A 202 8.26 -0.16 -13.68
C MET A 202 7.51 -0.98 -12.61
N TYR A 203 6.92 -0.32 -11.60
CA TYR A 203 6.19 -0.97 -10.50
C TYR A 203 4.72 -0.57 -10.42
N GLY A 204 4.21 0.19 -11.41
CA GLY A 204 2.83 0.64 -11.44
C GLY A 204 2.44 1.60 -10.30
N LEU A 205 3.41 2.27 -9.67
CA LEU A 205 3.17 3.17 -8.54
C LEU A 205 2.39 4.41 -8.99
N VAL A 206 1.25 4.65 -8.39
CA VAL A 206 0.45 5.85 -8.61
C VAL A 206 0.94 6.95 -7.67
N ILE A 207 1.75 7.86 -8.19
CA ILE A 207 2.35 8.94 -7.39
C ILE A 207 1.58 10.23 -7.65
N TYR A 208 1.16 10.90 -6.59
CA TYR A 208 0.44 12.16 -6.65
C TYR A 208 1.03 13.20 -5.67
N PRO A 209 1.11 14.48 -6.05
CA PRO A 209 0.89 15.04 -7.40
C PRO A 209 1.98 14.59 -8.38
N LYS A 210 1.61 14.67 -9.67
CA LYS A 210 2.52 14.36 -10.79
C LYS A 210 3.66 15.35 -10.89
#